data_23f56c60937f64d18b3955e04ee9c95a
#
_entry.id   23f56c60937f64d18b3955e04ee9c95a
#
_cell.length_a   1.000
_cell.length_b   1.000
_cell.length_c   1.000
_cell.angle_alpha   90.00
_cell.angle_beta   90.00
_cell.angle_gamma   90.00
#
_symmetry.space_group_name_H-M   'P 1'
#
loop_
_entity.id
_entity.type
_entity.pdbx_description
1 polymer ?
#
loop_
_entity_poly.entity_id
_entity_poly.type
_entity_poly.pdbx_seq_one_letter_code
_entity_poly.pdbx_strand_id
1 'polypeptide(L)'
;SFVHRRQLEAFAQFGLTRTDFAVAFGGGVTGDMAGFAAASYLRGIPFVQIPTSLLAQVDSSVGGKTGVDLPQGKNLVGAFWQPRLVLIDPDTLNTLPPRYFADGMGEVVKYGCIRSRALFDSLRDGQAWERLEDIIYQCVDIKRQVVENDERDKGERMILNFGHTLGHSLEKAYHFQGPSHGEAVGVGMVRIVRASEAAGFTARGTADEIVSVLQA
;
A
#
# COMPACT_ATOMS: atom_id res chain seq x y z
N SER A 1 1.16 3.43 20.75
CA SER A 1 0.68 2.04 20.83
C SER A 1 1.58 1.23 21.76
N PHE A 2 1.03 0.24 22.47
CA PHE A 2 1.80 -0.65 23.35
C PHE A 2 2.93 -1.38 22.59
N VAL A 3 2.65 -1.84 21.39
CA VAL A 3 3.61 -2.56 20.56
C VAL A 3 4.77 -1.65 20.14
N HIS A 4 4.50 -0.41 19.74
CA HIS A 4 5.53 0.55 19.38
C HIS A 4 6.50 0.82 20.56
N ARG A 5 5.99 0.99 21.76
CA ARG A 5 6.82 1.14 22.95
C ARG A 5 7.72 -0.07 23.17
N ARG A 6 7.19 -1.30 23.03
CA ARG A 6 7.97 -2.53 23.16
C ARG A 6 9.10 -2.63 22.12
N GLN A 7 8.85 -2.17 20.88
CA GLN A 7 9.90 -2.12 19.86
C GLN A 7 11.05 -1.17 20.27
N LEU A 8 10.72 0.03 20.77
CA LEU A 8 11.73 0.97 21.24
C LEU A 8 12.51 0.43 22.44
N GLU A 9 11.85 -0.20 23.39
CA GLU A 9 12.48 -0.87 24.53
C GLU A 9 13.42 -2.00 24.06
N ALA A 10 13.02 -2.80 23.06
CA ALA A 10 13.86 -3.84 22.48
C ALA A 10 15.10 -3.25 21.78
N PHE A 11 14.96 -2.18 20.99
CA PHE A 11 16.10 -1.50 20.37
C PHE A 11 17.11 -1.01 21.41
N ALA A 12 16.63 -0.44 22.52
CA ALA A 12 17.48 -0.01 23.62
C ALA A 12 18.17 -1.19 24.34
N GLN A 13 17.45 -2.29 24.58
CA GLN A 13 18.00 -3.50 25.20
C GLN A 13 19.08 -4.17 24.33
N PHE A 14 18.89 -4.17 22.99
CA PHE A 14 19.92 -4.64 22.04
C PHE A 14 21.09 -3.67 21.90
N GLY A 15 21.01 -2.47 22.49
CA GLY A 15 22.06 -1.47 22.43
C GLY A 15 22.26 -0.86 21.05
N LEU A 16 21.19 -0.75 20.24
CA LEU A 16 21.29 -0.15 18.91
C LEU A 16 21.79 1.28 18.99
N THR A 17 22.71 1.61 18.09
CA THR A 17 23.27 2.95 17.91
C THR A 17 22.69 3.64 16.68
N ARG A 18 23.09 4.89 16.39
CA ARG A 18 22.65 5.62 15.19
C ARG A 18 23.19 5.04 13.88
N THR A 19 24.20 4.20 13.93
CA THR A 19 24.81 3.56 12.76
C THR A 19 24.24 2.18 12.46
N ASP A 20 23.50 1.62 13.40
CA ASP A 20 22.77 0.36 13.22
C ASP A 20 21.48 0.60 12.44
N PHE A 21 20.87 -0.45 11.94
CA PHE A 21 19.61 -0.38 11.20
C PHE A 21 18.62 -1.45 11.66
N ALA A 22 17.33 -1.12 11.54
CA ALA A 22 16.26 -2.07 11.75
C ALA A 22 15.88 -2.74 10.42
N VAL A 23 15.55 -4.03 10.43
CA VAL A 23 14.99 -4.75 9.28
C VAL A 23 13.52 -5.05 9.55
N ALA A 24 12.64 -4.53 8.72
CA ALA A 24 11.21 -4.82 8.73
C ALA A 24 10.92 -5.97 7.75
N PHE A 25 10.85 -7.19 8.24
CA PHE A 25 10.50 -8.38 7.46
C PHE A 25 9.05 -8.77 7.74
N GLY A 26 8.15 -8.57 6.77
CA GLY A 26 6.73 -8.85 6.93
C GLY A 26 5.80 -8.05 6.01
N GLY A 27 4.50 -8.07 6.28
CA GLY A 27 3.50 -7.29 5.55
C GLY A 27 3.52 -5.80 5.90
N GLY A 28 2.56 -5.03 5.36
CA GLY A 28 2.50 -3.57 5.50
C GLY A 28 2.53 -3.08 6.94
N VAL A 29 1.77 -3.69 7.84
CA VAL A 29 1.75 -3.31 9.28
C VAL A 29 3.15 -3.45 9.90
N THR A 30 3.91 -4.48 9.53
CA THR A 30 5.29 -4.66 10.03
C THR A 30 6.19 -3.53 9.53
N GLY A 31 6.08 -3.18 8.25
CA GLY A 31 6.85 -2.07 7.66
C GLY A 31 6.53 -0.72 8.31
N ASP A 32 5.25 -0.40 8.46
CA ASP A 32 4.78 0.86 9.06
C ASP A 32 5.24 1.01 10.50
N MET A 33 5.06 -0.02 11.31
CA MET A 33 5.42 -0.02 12.73
C MET A 33 6.94 0.02 12.94
N ALA A 34 7.69 -0.79 12.21
CA ALA A 34 9.15 -0.83 12.33
C ALA A 34 9.78 0.47 11.80
N GLY A 35 9.26 1.01 10.69
CA GLY A 35 9.70 2.29 10.15
C GLY A 35 9.43 3.44 11.11
N PHE A 36 8.26 3.47 11.78
CA PHE A 36 7.97 4.48 12.78
C PHE A 36 8.82 4.31 14.05
N ALA A 37 9.10 3.08 14.47
CA ALA A 37 10.04 2.82 15.56
C ALA A 37 11.45 3.32 15.20
N ALA A 38 11.91 3.03 13.98
CA ALA A 38 13.19 3.53 13.49
C ALA A 38 13.24 5.06 13.43
N ALA A 39 12.16 5.71 12.97
CA ALA A 39 12.06 7.17 12.94
C ALA A 39 12.12 7.80 14.33
N SER A 40 11.58 7.11 15.34
CA SER A 40 11.46 7.62 16.70
C SER A 40 12.70 7.34 17.56
N TYR A 41 13.37 6.21 17.35
CA TYR A 41 14.51 5.78 18.15
C TYR A 41 15.73 6.64 17.86
N LEU A 42 16.40 7.15 18.89
CA LEU A 42 17.54 8.07 18.81
C LEU A 42 17.35 9.28 17.87
N ARG A 43 16.11 9.69 17.62
CA ARG A 43 15.67 10.70 16.65
C ARG A 43 15.88 10.29 15.19
N GLY A 44 15.92 9.01 14.95
CA GLY A 44 16.02 8.39 13.62
C GLY A 44 17.23 7.50 13.47
N ILE A 45 16.98 6.22 13.20
CA ILE A 45 17.98 5.26 12.73
C ILE A 45 17.59 4.75 11.34
N PRO A 46 18.54 4.29 10.52
CA PRO A 46 18.20 3.69 9.22
C PRO A 46 17.32 2.45 9.40
N PHE A 47 16.50 2.16 8.38
CA PHE A 47 15.78 0.89 8.31
C PHE A 47 15.70 0.35 6.88
N VAL A 48 15.49 -0.95 6.78
CA VAL A 48 15.31 -1.71 5.53
C VAL A 48 13.95 -2.39 5.58
N GLN A 49 13.24 -2.41 4.46
CA GLN A 49 11.99 -3.15 4.33
C GLN A 49 12.19 -4.40 3.47
N ILE A 50 11.64 -5.53 3.91
CA ILE A 50 11.52 -6.77 3.15
C ILE A 50 10.03 -7.16 3.19
N PRO A 51 9.22 -6.61 2.24
CA PRO A 51 7.78 -6.82 2.23
C PRO A 51 7.42 -8.24 1.80
N THR A 52 6.50 -8.89 2.53
CA THR A 52 6.10 -10.29 2.30
C THR A 52 4.63 -10.46 1.94
N SER A 53 3.90 -9.39 1.70
CA SER A 53 2.56 -9.42 1.10
C SER A 53 2.53 -8.59 -0.17
N LEU A 54 1.66 -8.93 -1.12
CA LEU A 54 1.58 -8.20 -2.39
C LEU A 54 1.28 -6.71 -2.16
N LEU A 55 0.32 -6.40 -1.28
CA LEU A 55 0.01 -5.01 -0.91
C LEU A 55 1.26 -4.25 -0.44
N ALA A 56 2.11 -4.89 0.35
CA ALA A 56 3.33 -4.26 0.83
C ALA A 56 4.38 -4.12 -0.29
N GLN A 57 4.50 -5.10 -1.17
CA GLN A 57 5.45 -5.08 -2.28
C GLN A 57 5.12 -3.99 -3.31
N VAL A 58 3.84 -3.82 -3.66
CA VAL A 58 3.42 -2.87 -4.69
C VAL A 58 3.11 -1.47 -4.14
N ASP A 59 2.85 -1.35 -2.84
CA ASP A 59 2.37 -0.08 -2.28
C ASP A 59 3.06 0.31 -0.97
N SER A 60 2.74 -0.26 0.18
CA SER A 60 3.06 0.34 1.48
C SER A 60 4.56 0.46 1.79
N SER A 61 5.43 -0.39 1.19
CA SER A 61 6.88 -0.30 1.40
C SER A 61 7.54 0.92 0.72
N VAL A 62 6.84 1.61 -0.19
CA VAL A 62 7.37 2.72 -0.97
C VAL A 62 6.74 4.04 -0.52
N GLY A 63 7.57 5.07 -0.33
CA GLY A 63 7.10 6.44 -0.10
C GLY A 63 7.14 6.91 1.35
N GLY A 64 7.74 6.12 2.25
CA GLY A 64 8.15 6.54 3.59
C GLY A 64 7.02 6.89 4.57
N LYS A 65 5.76 6.63 4.25
CA LYS A 65 4.68 6.75 5.23
C LYS A 65 4.80 5.61 6.23
N THR A 66 5.10 5.94 7.49
CA THR A 66 5.22 4.98 8.58
C THR A 66 4.33 5.41 9.74
N GLY A 67 3.81 4.47 10.50
CA GLY A 67 2.89 4.85 11.57
C GLY A 67 2.29 3.69 12.35
N VAL A 68 1.40 4.06 13.25
CA VAL A 68 0.63 3.15 14.09
C VAL A 68 -0.80 3.62 14.21
N ASP A 69 -1.70 2.65 14.31
CA ASP A 69 -3.10 2.90 14.55
C ASP A 69 -3.37 3.29 16.01
N LEU A 70 -4.38 4.13 16.19
CA LEU A 70 -4.97 4.46 17.47
C LEU A 70 -6.42 3.96 17.54
N PRO A 71 -7.01 3.84 18.74
CA PRO A 71 -8.44 3.50 18.87
C PRO A 71 -9.37 4.46 18.11
N GLN A 72 -8.92 5.69 17.87
CA GLN A 72 -9.67 6.73 17.19
C GLN A 72 -9.61 6.63 15.65
N GLY A 73 -8.61 5.91 15.09
CA GLY A 73 -8.47 5.74 13.65
C GLY A 73 -7.12 5.20 13.21
N LYS A 74 -7.08 4.75 11.96
CA LYS A 74 -5.85 4.24 11.33
C LYS A 74 -4.87 5.39 11.02
N ASN A 75 -3.58 5.11 11.11
CA ASN A 75 -2.47 5.95 10.65
C ASN A 75 -2.45 7.40 11.21
N LEU A 76 -3.02 7.62 12.40
CA LEU A 76 -3.09 8.96 13.01
C LEU A 76 -1.77 9.41 13.63
N VAL A 77 -0.86 8.48 13.93
CA VAL A 77 0.45 8.76 14.52
C VAL A 77 1.52 8.10 13.67
N GLY A 78 2.44 8.89 13.14
CA GLY A 78 3.47 8.38 12.26
C GLY A 78 4.50 9.44 11.88
N ALA A 79 5.37 9.06 10.96
CA ALA A 79 6.41 9.92 10.40
C ALA A 79 6.62 9.61 8.92
N PHE A 80 7.07 10.60 8.16
CA PHE A 80 7.68 10.35 6.86
C PHE A 80 9.14 9.94 7.10
N TRP A 81 9.42 8.64 6.97
CA TRP A 81 10.74 8.07 7.17
C TRP A 81 11.07 7.08 6.05
N GLN A 82 11.95 7.49 5.13
CA GLN A 82 12.28 6.66 3.97
C GLN A 82 13.17 5.48 4.36
N PRO A 83 12.87 4.26 3.91
CA PRO A 83 13.78 3.13 4.06
C PRO A 83 15.05 3.37 3.25
N ARG A 84 16.19 2.88 3.73
CA ARG A 84 17.45 2.90 2.97
C ARG A 84 17.44 1.92 1.81
N LEU A 85 16.69 0.84 1.95
CA LEU A 85 16.51 -0.20 0.95
C LEU A 85 15.13 -0.82 1.12
N VAL A 86 14.47 -1.12 0.01
CA VAL A 86 13.33 -2.03 -0.06
C VAL A 86 13.76 -3.23 -0.88
N LEU A 87 13.86 -4.39 -0.25
CA LEU A 87 14.19 -5.65 -0.91
C LEU A 87 12.90 -6.42 -1.16
N ILE A 88 12.47 -6.48 -2.40
CA ILE A 88 11.27 -7.16 -2.81
C ILE A 88 11.64 -8.51 -3.42
N ASP A 89 11.18 -9.57 -2.78
CA ASP A 89 11.32 -10.94 -3.24
C ASP A 89 9.92 -11.52 -3.50
N PRO A 90 9.49 -11.66 -4.78
CA PRO A 90 8.18 -12.20 -5.12
C PRO A 90 7.95 -13.63 -4.60
N ASP A 91 9.01 -14.42 -4.40
CA ASP A 91 8.88 -15.79 -3.89
C ASP A 91 8.29 -15.86 -2.48
N THR A 92 8.39 -14.77 -1.70
CA THR A 92 7.73 -14.67 -0.39
C THR A 92 6.20 -14.76 -0.49
N LEU A 93 5.63 -14.49 -1.66
CA LEU A 93 4.19 -14.56 -1.91
C LEU A 93 3.68 -16.00 -2.10
N ASN A 94 4.56 -16.98 -2.35
CA ASN A 94 4.18 -18.39 -2.50
C ASN A 94 3.47 -18.96 -1.25
N THR A 95 3.71 -18.37 -0.09
CA THR A 95 3.06 -18.76 1.18
C THR A 95 1.94 -17.82 1.61
N LEU A 96 1.67 -16.77 0.81
CA LEU A 96 0.64 -15.80 1.12
C LEU A 96 -0.75 -16.39 0.88
N PRO A 97 -1.67 -16.37 1.86
CA PRO A 97 -3.05 -16.81 1.63
C PRO A 97 -3.71 -16.02 0.49
N PRO A 98 -4.53 -16.70 -0.38
CA PRO A 98 -5.14 -16.08 -1.57
C PRO A 98 -5.89 -14.78 -1.29
N ARG A 99 -6.55 -14.67 -0.13
CA ARG A 99 -7.25 -13.45 0.28
C ARG A 99 -6.32 -12.23 0.34
N TYR A 100 -5.11 -12.39 0.86
CA TYR A 100 -4.16 -11.29 0.96
C TYR A 100 -3.46 -10.99 -0.37
N PHE A 101 -3.40 -11.96 -1.26
CA PHE A 101 -3.00 -11.72 -2.64
C PHE A 101 -4.04 -10.85 -3.36
N ALA A 102 -5.31 -11.24 -3.31
CA ALA A 102 -6.42 -10.46 -3.87
C ALA A 102 -6.49 -9.03 -3.29
N ASP A 103 -6.19 -8.89 -1.99
CA ASP A 103 -6.09 -7.57 -1.32
C ASP A 103 -5.03 -6.68 -1.99
N GLY A 104 -3.85 -7.21 -2.29
CA GLY A 104 -2.81 -6.49 -3.03
C GLY A 104 -3.20 -6.18 -4.47
N MET A 105 -3.95 -7.05 -5.13
CA MET A 105 -4.41 -6.84 -6.51
C MET A 105 -5.33 -5.62 -6.63
N GLY A 106 -6.09 -5.27 -5.60
CA GLY A 106 -6.86 -4.02 -5.57
C GLY A 106 -5.99 -2.78 -5.84
N GLU A 107 -4.80 -2.73 -5.23
CA GLU A 107 -3.83 -1.66 -5.47
C GLU A 107 -3.18 -1.74 -6.86
N VAL A 108 -2.89 -2.94 -7.35
CA VAL A 108 -2.36 -3.12 -8.72
C VAL A 108 -3.34 -2.56 -9.75
N VAL A 109 -4.63 -2.90 -9.64
CA VAL A 109 -5.69 -2.36 -10.51
C VAL A 109 -5.76 -0.84 -10.39
N LYS A 110 -5.65 -0.28 -9.19
CA LYS A 110 -5.58 1.17 -8.97
C LYS A 110 -4.45 1.81 -9.78
N TYR A 111 -3.24 1.26 -9.75
CA TYR A 111 -2.11 1.78 -10.54
C TYR A 111 -2.38 1.73 -12.04
N GLY A 112 -2.99 0.66 -12.51
CA GLY A 112 -3.46 0.55 -13.89
C GLY A 112 -4.43 1.67 -14.26
N CYS A 113 -5.41 1.93 -13.40
CA CYS A 113 -6.42 2.97 -13.61
C CYS A 113 -5.83 4.39 -13.64
N ILE A 114 -4.87 4.71 -12.77
CA ILE A 114 -4.39 6.09 -12.60
C ILE A 114 -3.21 6.46 -13.50
N ARG A 115 -2.37 5.50 -13.93
CA ARG A 115 -1.10 5.81 -14.61
C ARG A 115 -0.74 4.91 -15.78
N SER A 116 -1.26 3.70 -15.89
CA SER A 116 -0.78 2.76 -16.89
C SER A 116 -1.90 1.95 -17.52
N ARG A 117 -2.38 2.40 -18.68
CA ARG A 117 -3.35 1.62 -19.48
C ARG A 117 -2.78 0.25 -19.85
N ALA A 118 -1.48 0.15 -20.13
CA ALA A 118 -0.82 -1.11 -20.47
C ALA A 118 -0.86 -2.10 -19.29
N LEU A 119 -0.58 -1.62 -18.06
CA LEU A 119 -0.73 -2.45 -16.85
C LEU A 119 -2.19 -2.88 -16.68
N PHE A 120 -3.15 -1.96 -16.80
CA PHE A 120 -4.56 -2.28 -16.68
C PHE A 120 -5.01 -3.37 -17.67
N ASP A 121 -4.64 -3.23 -18.94
CA ASP A 121 -5.00 -4.20 -19.96
C ASP A 121 -4.33 -5.56 -19.76
N SER A 122 -3.12 -5.60 -19.19
CA SER A 122 -2.42 -6.84 -18.89
C SER A 122 -3.07 -7.66 -17.78
N LEU A 123 -3.97 -7.08 -16.99
CA LEU A 123 -4.66 -7.78 -15.90
C LEU A 123 -5.96 -8.48 -16.36
N ARG A 124 -6.42 -8.21 -17.61
CA ARG A 124 -7.73 -8.68 -18.10
C ARG A 124 -7.84 -10.18 -18.29
N ASP A 125 -6.74 -10.88 -18.47
CA ASP A 125 -6.71 -12.32 -18.69
C ASP A 125 -6.66 -13.17 -17.42
N GLY A 126 -6.60 -12.55 -16.26
CA GLY A 126 -6.53 -13.22 -14.96
C GLY A 126 -5.20 -13.93 -14.69
N GLN A 127 -4.17 -13.72 -15.52
CA GLN A 127 -2.86 -14.38 -15.40
C GLN A 127 -1.80 -13.49 -14.70
N ALA A 128 -2.22 -12.67 -13.73
CA ALA A 128 -1.33 -11.76 -13.03
C ALA A 128 -0.17 -12.48 -12.32
N TRP A 129 -0.41 -13.70 -11.83
CA TRP A 129 0.61 -14.49 -11.15
C TRP A 129 1.80 -14.83 -12.06
N GLU A 130 1.56 -15.10 -13.32
CA GLU A 130 2.62 -15.47 -14.28
C GLU A 130 3.54 -14.30 -14.65
N ARG A 131 3.08 -13.07 -14.40
CA ARG A 131 3.79 -11.80 -14.70
C ARG A 131 4.05 -10.96 -13.45
N LEU A 132 4.07 -11.62 -12.30
CA LEU A 132 4.05 -10.94 -11.00
C LEU A 132 5.24 -10.01 -10.79
N GLU A 133 6.44 -10.41 -11.19
CA GLU A 133 7.64 -9.58 -11.08
C GLU A 133 7.52 -8.28 -11.88
N ASP A 134 7.07 -8.38 -13.13
CA ASP A 134 6.84 -7.22 -14.01
C ASP A 134 5.76 -6.30 -13.44
N ILE A 135 4.68 -6.87 -12.90
CA ILE A 135 3.58 -6.11 -12.29
C ILE A 135 4.08 -5.34 -11.06
N ILE A 136 4.81 -6.01 -10.18
CA ILE A 136 5.40 -5.39 -8.98
C ILE A 136 6.34 -4.26 -9.41
N TYR A 137 7.23 -4.50 -10.36
CA TYR A 137 8.15 -3.49 -10.88
C TYR A 137 7.40 -2.24 -11.39
N GLN A 138 6.37 -2.44 -12.23
CA GLN A 138 5.58 -1.33 -12.77
C GLN A 138 4.87 -0.54 -11.66
N CYS A 139 4.26 -1.21 -10.69
CA CYS A 139 3.60 -0.55 -9.56
C CYS A 139 4.58 0.27 -8.72
N VAL A 140 5.73 -0.31 -8.39
CA VAL A 140 6.79 0.36 -7.63
C VAL A 140 7.32 1.58 -8.39
N ASP A 141 7.55 1.46 -9.71
CA ASP A 141 8.05 2.57 -10.51
C ASP A 141 7.02 3.70 -10.64
N ILE A 142 5.74 3.37 -10.85
CA ILE A 142 4.66 4.37 -10.83
C ILE A 142 4.63 5.11 -9.50
N LYS A 143 4.66 4.36 -8.38
CA LYS A 143 4.63 4.98 -7.06
C LYS A 143 5.87 5.82 -6.79
N ARG A 144 7.06 5.32 -7.16
CA ARG A 144 8.31 6.06 -7.04
C ARG A 144 8.22 7.43 -7.72
N GLN A 145 7.77 7.46 -8.98
CA GLN A 145 7.63 8.71 -9.74
C GLN A 145 6.68 9.70 -9.03
N VAL A 146 5.54 9.23 -8.55
CA VAL A 146 4.58 10.08 -7.82
C VAL A 146 5.16 10.59 -6.50
N VAL A 147 5.88 9.74 -5.77
CA VAL A 147 6.50 10.12 -4.49
C VAL A 147 7.66 11.09 -4.66
N GLU A 148 8.49 10.91 -5.70
CA GLU A 148 9.60 11.84 -6.02
C GLU A 148 9.08 13.24 -6.35
N ASN A 149 7.92 13.34 -7.01
CA ASN A 149 7.29 14.62 -7.32
C ASN A 149 6.59 15.26 -6.11
N ASP A 150 6.07 14.45 -5.18
CA ASP A 150 5.32 14.93 -4.01
C ASP A 150 5.52 14.00 -2.80
N GLU A 151 6.68 14.08 -2.16
CA GLU A 151 7.02 13.22 -1.02
C GLU A 151 6.01 13.34 0.14
N ARG A 152 5.50 14.55 0.38
CA ARG A 152 4.69 14.88 1.57
C ARG A 152 3.18 14.90 1.35
N ASP A 153 2.71 14.37 0.22
CA ASP A 153 1.29 14.20 -0.08
C ASP A 153 0.50 15.53 -0.01
N LYS A 154 1.01 16.55 -0.70
CA LYS A 154 0.40 17.88 -0.75
C LYS A 154 -0.20 18.25 -2.09
N GLY A 155 -0.09 17.40 -3.09
CA GLY A 155 -0.51 17.67 -4.45
C GLY A 155 -0.69 16.40 -5.29
N GLU A 156 0.24 16.10 -6.19
CA GLU A 156 0.13 15.00 -7.15
C GLU A 156 -0.07 13.64 -6.48
N ARG A 157 0.54 13.42 -5.32
CA ARG A 157 0.44 12.14 -4.60
C ARG A 157 -0.99 11.79 -4.20
N MET A 158 -1.90 12.76 -4.13
CA MET A 158 -3.33 12.49 -3.87
C MET A 158 -3.99 11.59 -4.93
N ILE A 159 -3.42 11.44 -6.14
CA ILE A 159 -3.92 10.51 -7.15
C ILE A 159 -3.90 9.06 -6.65
N LEU A 160 -2.98 8.72 -5.74
CA LEU A 160 -2.89 7.40 -5.12
C LEU A 160 -4.10 7.07 -4.24
N ASN A 161 -4.90 8.07 -3.87
CA ASN A 161 -6.13 7.90 -3.08
C ASN A 161 -7.37 7.59 -3.95
N PHE A 162 -7.19 7.29 -5.24
CA PHE A 162 -8.30 6.87 -6.09
C PHE A 162 -8.99 5.63 -5.50
N GLY A 163 -10.30 5.72 -5.30
CA GLY A 163 -11.10 4.69 -4.62
C GLY A 163 -11.05 4.73 -3.08
N HIS A 164 -10.02 5.31 -2.46
CA HIS A 164 -9.77 5.24 -1.02
C HIS A 164 -10.80 5.99 -0.16
N THR A 165 -11.30 7.13 -0.60
CA THR A 165 -12.29 7.90 0.18
C THR A 165 -13.54 7.08 0.50
N LEU A 166 -14.07 6.39 -0.51
CA LEU A 166 -15.22 5.49 -0.34
C LEU A 166 -14.79 4.16 0.31
N GLY A 167 -13.61 3.63 -0.06
CA GLY A 167 -13.04 2.42 0.53
C GLY A 167 -12.88 2.53 2.04
N HIS A 168 -12.23 3.57 2.54
CA HIS A 168 -12.05 3.81 3.98
C HIS A 168 -13.39 4.01 4.70
N SER A 169 -14.38 4.64 4.04
CA SER A 169 -15.73 4.78 4.60
C SER A 169 -16.40 3.42 4.75
N LEU A 170 -16.20 2.53 3.77
CA LEU A 170 -16.72 1.17 3.81
C LEU A 170 -16.03 0.35 4.91
N GLU A 171 -14.69 0.35 4.98
CA GLU A 171 -13.94 -0.31 6.07
C GLU A 171 -14.44 0.13 7.44
N LYS A 172 -14.64 1.44 7.65
CA LYS A 172 -15.14 2.01 8.90
C LYS A 172 -16.56 1.56 9.22
N ALA A 173 -17.46 1.53 8.22
CA ALA A 173 -18.85 1.09 8.39
C ALA A 173 -18.94 -0.37 8.85
N TYR A 174 -18.00 -1.22 8.44
CA TYR A 174 -17.87 -2.61 8.87
C TYR A 174 -16.95 -2.80 10.07
N HIS A 175 -16.57 -1.74 10.78
CA HIS A 175 -15.66 -1.80 11.94
C HIS A 175 -14.35 -2.54 11.65
N PHE A 176 -13.85 -2.46 10.41
CA PHE A 176 -12.63 -3.14 9.92
C PHE A 176 -12.70 -4.69 10.00
N GLN A 177 -13.91 -5.26 10.07
CA GLN A 177 -14.14 -6.72 10.13
C GLN A 177 -14.85 -7.24 8.87
N GLY A 178 -15.05 -6.40 7.88
CA GLY A 178 -15.72 -6.69 6.62
C GLY A 178 -14.75 -6.96 5.47
N PRO A 179 -14.90 -6.22 4.36
CA PRO A 179 -14.02 -6.32 3.22
C PRO A 179 -12.58 -5.98 3.60
N SER A 180 -11.62 -6.60 2.90
CA SER A 180 -10.22 -6.22 3.00
C SER A 180 -9.98 -4.82 2.44
N HIS A 181 -8.78 -4.27 2.63
CA HIS A 181 -8.44 -2.95 2.12
C HIS A 181 -8.58 -2.86 0.60
N GLY A 182 -7.97 -3.80 -0.15
CA GLY A 182 -8.06 -3.82 -1.61
C GLY A 182 -9.46 -4.06 -2.14
N GLU A 183 -10.26 -4.92 -1.47
CA GLU A 183 -11.68 -5.10 -1.80
C GLU A 183 -12.46 -3.78 -1.62
N ALA A 184 -12.24 -3.09 -0.51
CA ALA A 184 -12.89 -1.82 -0.22
C ALA A 184 -12.48 -0.72 -1.22
N VAL A 185 -11.19 -0.63 -1.57
CA VAL A 185 -10.66 0.29 -2.59
C VAL A 185 -11.25 -0.05 -3.96
N GLY A 186 -11.32 -1.33 -4.34
CA GLY A 186 -11.95 -1.79 -5.59
C GLY A 186 -13.41 -1.33 -5.71
N VAL A 187 -14.20 -1.55 -4.68
CA VAL A 187 -15.58 -1.04 -4.61
C VAL A 187 -15.61 0.49 -4.72
N GLY A 188 -14.69 1.17 -4.03
CA GLY A 188 -14.58 2.63 -4.06
C GLY A 188 -14.27 3.17 -5.47
N MET A 189 -13.34 2.53 -6.20
CA MET A 189 -13.01 2.87 -7.58
C MET A 189 -14.23 2.76 -8.49
N VAL A 190 -14.93 1.63 -8.47
CA VAL A 190 -16.12 1.41 -9.29
C VAL A 190 -17.21 2.44 -8.99
N ARG A 191 -17.46 2.73 -7.72
CA ARG A 191 -18.50 3.68 -7.31
C ARG A 191 -18.20 5.10 -7.75
N ILE A 192 -16.97 5.58 -7.57
CA ILE A 192 -16.60 6.94 -7.98
C ILE A 192 -16.61 7.09 -9.50
N VAL A 193 -16.18 6.06 -10.26
CA VAL A 193 -16.22 6.09 -11.72
C VAL A 193 -17.66 6.09 -12.24
N ARG A 194 -18.56 5.29 -11.69
CA ARG A 194 -20.01 5.34 -12.07
C ARG A 194 -20.61 6.72 -11.83
N ALA A 195 -20.28 7.36 -10.71
CA ALA A 195 -20.74 8.72 -10.45
C ALA A 195 -20.14 9.72 -11.45
N SER A 196 -18.87 9.56 -11.83
CA SER A 196 -18.18 10.38 -12.82
C SER A 196 -18.75 10.20 -14.23
N GLU A 197 -19.12 8.98 -14.62
CA GLU A 197 -19.82 8.67 -15.88
C GLU A 197 -21.20 9.34 -15.91
N ALA A 198 -21.95 9.24 -14.83
CA ALA A 198 -23.27 9.86 -14.72
C ALA A 198 -23.20 11.39 -14.81
N ALA A 199 -22.11 11.98 -14.30
CA ALA A 199 -21.84 13.42 -14.38
C ALA A 199 -21.21 13.87 -15.71
N GLY A 200 -20.84 12.93 -16.60
CA GLY A 200 -20.24 13.22 -17.90
C GLY A 200 -18.76 13.55 -17.89
N PHE A 201 -18.06 13.32 -16.79
CA PHE A 201 -16.61 13.52 -16.67
C PHE A 201 -15.79 12.32 -17.14
N THR A 202 -16.37 11.13 -17.21
CA THR A 202 -15.71 9.89 -17.62
C THR A 202 -16.54 9.23 -18.73
N ALA A 203 -15.86 8.57 -19.66
CA ALA A 203 -16.51 7.82 -20.74
C ALA A 203 -17.39 6.70 -20.16
N ARG A 204 -18.58 6.50 -20.73
CA ARG A 204 -19.49 5.42 -20.33
C ARG A 204 -18.84 4.04 -20.58
N GLY A 205 -19.03 3.12 -19.65
CA GLY A 205 -18.46 1.76 -19.71
C GLY A 205 -17.11 1.62 -19.00
N THR A 206 -16.47 2.71 -18.58
CA THR A 206 -15.21 2.65 -17.84
C THR A 206 -15.34 1.90 -16.51
N ALA A 207 -16.44 2.10 -15.79
CA ALA A 207 -16.70 1.38 -14.54
C ALA A 207 -16.87 -0.13 -14.78
N ASP A 208 -17.50 -0.53 -15.87
CA ASP A 208 -17.69 -1.94 -16.21
C ASP A 208 -16.36 -2.60 -16.63
N GLU A 209 -15.46 -1.85 -17.29
CA GLU A 209 -14.09 -2.32 -17.55
C GLU A 209 -13.33 -2.59 -16.22
N ILE A 210 -13.44 -1.68 -15.24
CA ILE A 210 -12.79 -1.87 -13.92
C ILE A 210 -13.39 -3.09 -13.21
N VAL A 211 -14.72 -3.26 -13.24
CA VAL A 211 -15.38 -4.45 -12.66
C VAL A 211 -14.85 -5.72 -13.29
N SER A 212 -14.74 -5.76 -14.63
CA SER A 212 -14.22 -6.93 -15.34
C SER A 212 -12.82 -7.32 -14.90
N VAL A 213 -11.93 -6.36 -14.71
CA VAL A 213 -10.55 -6.61 -14.27
C VAL A 213 -10.48 -7.01 -12.78
N LEU A 214 -11.33 -6.45 -11.92
CA LEU A 214 -11.40 -6.84 -10.51
C LEU A 214 -11.97 -8.24 -10.29
N GLN A 215 -12.65 -8.83 -11.29
CA GLN A 215 -13.25 -10.16 -11.25
C GLN A 215 -12.41 -11.23 -11.96
N ALA A 216 -11.38 -10.81 -12.72
CA ALA A 216 -10.47 -11.70 -13.41
C ALA A 216 -9.43 -12.30 -12.44
#